data_b937f3f67ef440872395da03298e178b
#
_entry.id   b937f3f67ef440872395da03298e178b
#
_cell.length_a   1.000
_cell.length_b   1.000
_cell.length_c   1.000
_cell.angle_alpha   90.00
_cell.angle_beta   90.00
_cell.angle_gamma   90.00
#
_symmetry.space_group_name_H-M   'P 1'
#
loop_
_entity.id
_entity.type
_entity.pdbx_description
1 polymer ?
#
loop_
_entity_poly.entity_id
_entity_poly.type
_entity_poly.pdbx_seq_one_letter_code
_entity_poly.pdbx_strand_id
1 'polypeptide(L)'
;MRAPRAAVPDGFTLLETLVALALVAVLLAVAVPALVVPKGVELRAAADLVATGLRQARLAAIREQRPVALLMGVGARALQVEGGRRIRTLPRDVHLDLFTAQGEVLDARRGGIRFFPDGSSTGGRVTLARQGLRTEVNVEWLTGRIRVREDGA
;
A
#
# COMPACT_ATOMS: atom_id res chain seq x y z
N MET A 1 23.17 17.05 -71.13
CA MET A 1 22.04 16.77 -70.16
C MET A 1 22.29 15.41 -69.55
N ARG A 2 22.64 15.36 -68.27
CA ARG A 2 22.99 14.08 -67.58
C ARG A 2 21.82 13.77 -66.65
N ALA A 3 21.13 12.64 -66.92
CA ALA A 3 19.97 12.20 -66.12
C ALA A 3 20.42 11.80 -64.70
N PRO A 4 19.64 12.12 -63.65
CA PRO A 4 19.95 11.70 -62.31
C PRO A 4 19.76 10.18 -62.18
N ARG A 5 20.77 9.48 -61.60
CA ARG A 5 20.70 8.07 -61.25
C ARG A 5 19.72 7.94 -60.08
N ALA A 6 18.61 7.22 -60.29
CA ALA A 6 17.74 6.82 -59.22
C ALA A 6 18.50 5.93 -58.22
N ALA A 7 18.55 6.34 -56.95
CA ALA A 7 19.08 5.52 -55.88
C ALA A 7 18.15 4.30 -55.70
N VAL A 8 18.72 3.12 -55.84
CA VAL A 8 18.00 1.86 -55.53
C VAL A 8 17.87 1.82 -54.01
N PRO A 9 16.66 1.68 -53.42
CA PRO A 9 16.52 1.53 -51.98
C PRO A 9 17.18 0.23 -51.54
N ASP A 10 18.16 0.33 -50.66
CA ASP A 10 18.80 -0.83 -50.04
C ASP A 10 17.73 -1.59 -49.21
N GLY A 11 17.42 -2.82 -49.60
CA GLY A 11 16.55 -3.72 -48.86
C GLY A 11 17.21 -4.26 -47.61
N PHE A 12 16.49 -4.38 -46.52
CA PHE A 12 16.94 -4.99 -45.27
C PHE A 12 17.42 -6.42 -45.52
N THR A 13 18.58 -6.77 -44.98
CA THR A 13 19.10 -8.13 -45.04
C THR A 13 18.36 -9.02 -44.02
N LEU A 14 18.28 -10.32 -44.33
CA LEU A 14 17.67 -11.30 -43.44
C LEU A 14 18.40 -11.35 -42.07
N LEU A 15 19.71 -11.15 -42.08
CA LEU A 15 20.52 -11.05 -40.88
C LEU A 15 20.15 -9.84 -40.03
N GLU A 16 19.91 -8.69 -40.62
CA GLU A 16 19.56 -7.45 -39.94
C GLU A 16 18.18 -7.56 -39.25
N THR A 17 17.20 -8.19 -39.92
CA THR A 17 15.89 -8.44 -39.33
C THR A 17 15.97 -9.43 -38.16
N LEU A 18 16.82 -10.46 -38.25
CA LEU A 18 17.06 -11.40 -37.16
C LEU A 18 17.71 -10.71 -35.95
N VAL A 19 18.73 -9.87 -36.19
CA VAL A 19 19.39 -9.11 -35.11
C VAL A 19 18.39 -8.11 -34.46
N ALA A 20 17.60 -7.39 -35.26
CA ALA A 20 16.59 -6.47 -34.74
C ALA A 20 15.57 -7.19 -33.89
N LEU A 21 15.04 -8.34 -34.33
CA LEU A 21 14.10 -9.15 -33.56
C LEU A 21 14.74 -9.70 -32.28
N ALA A 22 16.00 -10.12 -32.32
CA ALA A 22 16.71 -10.57 -31.12
C ALA A 22 16.87 -9.44 -30.09
N LEU A 23 17.22 -8.23 -30.54
CA LEU A 23 17.31 -7.06 -29.67
C LEU A 23 15.95 -6.69 -29.05
N VAL A 24 14.86 -6.71 -29.83
CA VAL A 24 13.51 -6.47 -29.34
C VAL A 24 13.12 -7.53 -28.30
N ALA A 25 13.42 -8.81 -28.56
CA ALA A 25 13.14 -9.89 -27.62
C ALA A 25 13.89 -9.71 -26.29
N VAL A 26 15.18 -9.31 -26.34
CA VAL A 26 15.96 -9.02 -25.12
C VAL A 26 15.39 -7.82 -24.37
N LEU A 27 15.03 -6.74 -25.07
CA LEU A 27 14.40 -5.57 -24.44
C LEU A 27 13.07 -5.93 -23.76
N LEU A 28 12.23 -6.73 -24.43
CA LEU A 28 10.96 -7.18 -23.84
C LEU A 28 11.17 -8.12 -22.64
N ALA A 29 12.17 -8.99 -22.67
CA ALA A 29 12.51 -9.89 -21.57
C ALA A 29 12.89 -9.12 -20.29
N VAL A 30 13.49 -7.93 -20.42
CA VAL A 30 13.84 -7.06 -19.28
C VAL A 30 12.68 -6.14 -18.89
N ALA A 31 11.98 -5.57 -19.87
CA ALA A 31 10.93 -4.58 -19.62
C ALA A 31 9.65 -5.19 -19.04
N VAL A 32 9.23 -6.37 -19.50
CA VAL A 32 7.97 -7.00 -19.06
C VAL A 32 7.96 -7.33 -17.56
N PRO A 33 9.00 -7.96 -16.96
CA PRO A 33 9.02 -8.22 -15.51
C PRO A 33 9.01 -6.94 -14.67
N ALA A 34 9.59 -5.84 -15.16
CA ALA A 34 9.62 -4.57 -14.46
C ALA A 34 8.23 -3.90 -14.35
N LEU A 35 7.28 -4.26 -15.22
CA LEU A 35 5.90 -3.77 -15.20
C LEU A 35 4.97 -4.60 -14.32
N VAL A 36 5.38 -5.78 -13.89
CA VAL A 36 4.61 -6.67 -13.01
C VAL A 36 4.92 -6.32 -11.56
N VAL A 37 4.04 -5.53 -10.93
CA VAL A 37 4.12 -5.29 -9.48
C VAL A 37 3.75 -6.60 -8.75
N PRO A 38 4.63 -7.16 -7.90
CA PRO A 38 4.31 -8.35 -7.13
C PRO A 38 3.05 -8.12 -6.27
N LYS A 39 2.11 -9.06 -6.28
CA LYS A 39 0.80 -8.95 -5.61
C LYS A 39 0.89 -8.57 -4.11
N GLY A 40 1.97 -8.96 -3.43
CA GLY A 40 2.20 -8.65 -2.01
C GLY A 40 2.67 -7.22 -1.73
N VAL A 41 3.28 -6.53 -2.70
CA VAL A 41 3.85 -5.19 -2.48
C VAL A 41 2.78 -4.16 -2.12
N GLU A 42 1.64 -4.18 -2.80
CA GLU A 42 0.56 -3.24 -2.51
C GLU A 42 -0.13 -3.51 -1.16
N LEU A 43 -0.27 -4.78 -0.79
CA LEU A 43 -0.83 -5.15 0.52
C LEU A 43 0.12 -4.72 1.65
N ARG A 44 1.42 -4.93 1.45
CA ARG A 44 2.45 -4.46 2.39
C ARG A 44 2.46 -2.95 2.51
N ALA A 45 2.41 -2.22 1.40
CA ALA A 45 2.32 -0.76 1.39
C ALA A 45 1.04 -0.27 2.11
N ALA A 46 -0.08 -0.95 1.97
CA ALA A 46 -1.31 -0.66 2.70
C ALA A 46 -1.13 -0.89 4.21
N ALA A 47 -0.49 -1.98 4.62
CA ALA A 47 -0.20 -2.26 6.03
C ALA A 47 0.77 -1.23 6.64
N ASP A 48 1.79 -0.83 5.90
CA ASP A 48 2.73 0.22 6.31
C ASP A 48 2.03 1.58 6.46
N LEU A 49 1.05 1.87 5.59
CA LEU A 49 0.23 3.07 5.69
C LEU A 49 -0.59 3.10 6.99
N VAL A 50 -1.24 1.98 7.33
CA VAL A 50 -1.98 1.80 8.59
C VAL A 50 -1.02 1.93 9.79
N ALA A 51 0.08 1.18 9.79
CA ALA A 51 1.07 1.22 10.87
C ALA A 51 1.65 2.63 11.08
N THR A 52 1.91 3.36 9.99
CA THR A 52 2.35 4.75 10.05
C THR A 52 1.30 5.67 10.66
N GLY A 53 0.03 5.49 10.29
CA GLY A 53 -1.08 6.24 10.88
C GLY A 53 -1.21 5.99 12.39
N LEU A 54 -1.10 4.73 12.81
CA LEU A 54 -1.12 4.35 14.23
C LEU A 54 0.05 4.96 15.02
N ARG A 55 1.27 4.92 14.46
CA ARG A 55 2.44 5.56 15.08
C ARG A 55 2.26 7.08 15.20
N GLN A 56 1.67 7.72 14.19
CA GLN A 56 1.37 9.16 14.25
C GLN A 56 0.32 9.49 15.32
N ALA A 57 -0.76 8.71 15.43
CA ALA A 57 -1.75 8.88 16.48
C ALA A 57 -1.13 8.73 17.88
N ARG A 58 -0.29 7.70 18.08
CA ARG A 58 0.44 7.49 19.33
C ARG A 58 1.36 8.67 19.69
N LEU A 59 2.14 9.14 18.72
CA LEU A 59 3.02 10.28 18.93
C LEU A 59 2.24 11.57 19.23
N ALA A 60 1.11 11.78 18.57
CA ALA A 60 0.23 12.91 18.83
C ALA A 60 -0.33 12.83 20.26
N ALA A 61 -0.81 11.66 20.71
CA ALA A 61 -1.32 11.48 22.06
C ALA A 61 -0.29 11.83 23.13
N ILE A 62 0.96 11.37 22.97
CA ILE A 62 2.05 11.65 23.91
C ILE A 62 2.44 13.14 23.88
N ARG A 63 2.55 13.74 22.69
CA ARG A 63 2.97 15.14 22.54
C ARG A 63 1.92 16.14 22.98
N GLU A 64 0.66 15.87 22.65
CA GLU A 64 -0.47 16.76 22.97
C GLU A 64 -1.06 16.50 24.35
N GLN A 65 -0.55 15.48 25.06
CA GLN A 65 -1.00 15.08 26.41
C GLN A 65 -2.54 14.89 26.49
N ARG A 66 -3.12 14.36 25.39
CA ARG A 66 -4.54 14.01 25.29
C ARG A 66 -4.74 12.70 24.53
N PRO A 67 -5.83 11.99 24.72
CA PRO A 67 -6.14 10.82 23.92
C PRO A 67 -6.31 11.20 22.43
N VAL A 68 -5.72 10.39 21.54
CA VAL A 68 -5.82 10.57 20.08
C VAL A 68 -6.03 9.21 19.42
N ALA A 69 -7.03 9.11 18.55
CA ALA A 69 -7.34 7.90 17.80
C ALA A 69 -6.85 7.96 16.34
N LEU A 70 -6.50 6.79 15.78
CA LEU A 70 -6.56 6.60 14.34
C LEU A 70 -7.96 6.12 13.98
N LEU A 71 -8.71 6.97 13.31
CA LEU A 71 -10.04 6.67 12.81
C LEU A 71 -9.95 5.94 11.47
N MET A 72 -10.73 4.89 11.32
CA MET A 72 -10.74 4.03 10.14
C MET A 72 -12.17 3.86 9.63
N GLY A 73 -12.39 4.23 8.38
CA GLY A 73 -13.62 3.97 7.66
C GLY A 73 -13.50 2.69 6.83
N VAL A 74 -14.06 1.58 7.30
CA VAL A 74 -13.97 0.28 6.64
C VAL A 74 -14.52 0.34 5.22
N GLY A 75 -15.72 0.92 5.04
CA GLY A 75 -16.32 1.08 3.70
C GLY A 75 -15.64 2.11 2.81
N ALA A 76 -15.17 3.21 3.38
CA ALA A 76 -14.48 4.28 2.66
C ALA A 76 -12.98 3.99 2.47
N ARG A 77 -12.45 2.96 3.13
CA ARG A 77 -11.00 2.64 3.16
C ARG A 77 -10.14 3.85 3.50
N ALA A 78 -10.67 4.71 4.34
CA ALA A 78 -10.06 5.97 4.73
C ALA A 78 -9.47 5.87 6.14
N LEU A 79 -8.30 6.45 6.31
CA LEU A 79 -7.57 6.53 7.57
C LEU A 79 -7.36 7.99 7.91
N GLN A 80 -7.67 8.40 9.12
CA GLN A 80 -7.47 9.76 9.59
C GLN A 80 -7.05 9.75 11.06
N VAL A 81 -5.99 10.46 11.37
CA VAL A 81 -5.63 10.74 12.77
C VAL A 81 -6.61 11.78 13.31
N GLU A 82 -7.19 11.53 14.47
CA GLU A 82 -8.14 12.44 15.12
C GLU A 82 -7.53 13.83 15.33
N GLY A 83 -8.24 14.87 14.89
CA GLY A 83 -7.72 16.25 14.86
C GLY A 83 -6.77 16.57 13.70
N GLY A 84 -6.33 15.58 12.94
CA GLY A 84 -5.50 15.78 11.77
C GLY A 84 -6.32 16.12 10.51
N ARG A 85 -5.73 16.95 9.62
CA ARG A 85 -6.38 17.32 8.34
C ARG A 85 -6.16 16.30 7.22
N ARG A 86 -5.20 15.40 7.36
CA ARG A 86 -4.85 14.43 6.29
C ARG A 86 -5.71 13.18 6.39
N ILE A 87 -6.47 12.94 5.32
CA ILE A 87 -7.14 11.66 5.07
C ILE A 87 -6.24 10.87 4.12
N ARG A 88 -5.95 9.62 4.48
CA ARG A 88 -5.22 8.67 3.64
C ARG A 88 -6.19 7.59 3.18
N THR A 89 -6.11 7.21 1.92
CA THR A 89 -7.00 6.19 1.35
C THR A 89 -6.20 4.96 0.97
N LEU A 90 -6.72 3.79 1.32
CA LEU A 90 -6.17 2.50 0.90
C LEU A 90 -6.58 2.18 -0.55
N PRO A 91 -5.81 1.36 -1.27
CA PRO A 91 -6.17 0.89 -2.60
C PRO A 91 -7.56 0.25 -2.65
N ARG A 92 -8.24 0.35 -3.81
CA ARG A 92 -9.65 -0.06 -3.94
C ARG A 92 -9.89 -1.56 -3.77
N ASP A 93 -8.90 -2.37 -4.05
CA ASP A 93 -8.91 -3.83 -4.01
C ASP A 93 -8.36 -4.42 -2.70
N VAL A 94 -8.03 -3.58 -1.72
CA VAL A 94 -7.69 -3.98 -0.35
C VAL A 94 -8.94 -3.96 0.51
N HIS A 95 -9.30 -5.12 1.06
CA HIS A 95 -10.31 -5.24 2.10
C HIS A 95 -9.70 -4.93 3.45
N LEU A 96 -10.39 -4.10 4.24
CA LEU A 96 -9.99 -3.73 5.58
C LEU A 96 -11.04 -4.22 6.57
N ASP A 97 -10.60 -5.01 7.55
CA ASP A 97 -11.38 -5.39 8.72
C ASP A 97 -10.73 -4.83 9.98
N LEU A 98 -11.54 -4.27 10.85
CA LEU A 98 -11.10 -3.68 12.11
C LEU A 98 -11.72 -4.42 13.29
N PHE A 99 -10.86 -4.96 14.14
CA PHE A 99 -11.23 -5.46 15.47
C PHE A 99 -10.68 -4.51 16.52
N THR A 100 -11.56 -3.86 17.28
CA THR A 100 -11.19 -2.87 18.31
C THR A 100 -12.11 -2.96 19.51
N ALA A 101 -11.80 -2.23 20.58
CA ALA A 101 -12.65 -2.14 21.77
C ALA A 101 -14.03 -1.58 21.42
N GLN A 102 -15.08 -2.05 22.11
CA GLN A 102 -16.47 -1.64 21.84
C GLN A 102 -16.67 -0.13 21.91
N GLY A 103 -15.98 0.56 22.84
CA GLY A 103 -16.05 2.01 22.97
C GLY A 103 -15.42 2.82 21.82
N GLU A 104 -14.65 2.16 20.93
CA GLU A 104 -14.02 2.77 19.77
C GLU A 104 -14.75 2.45 18.45
N VAL A 105 -15.85 1.72 18.51
CA VAL A 105 -16.74 1.47 17.38
C VAL A 105 -17.70 2.66 17.26
N LEU A 106 -17.50 3.51 16.27
CA LEU A 106 -18.33 4.68 16.01
C LEU A 106 -19.66 4.31 15.34
N ASP A 107 -19.61 3.39 14.38
CA ASP A 107 -20.76 2.77 13.72
C ASP A 107 -20.33 1.45 13.04
N ALA A 108 -21.26 0.77 12.35
CA ALA A 108 -21.02 -0.52 11.67
C ALA A 108 -19.89 -0.48 10.62
N ARG A 109 -19.44 0.70 10.21
CA ARG A 109 -18.42 0.90 9.17
C ARG A 109 -17.28 1.81 9.59
N ARG A 110 -17.29 2.35 10.80
CA ARG A 110 -16.26 3.25 11.32
C ARG A 110 -15.88 2.87 12.73
N GLY A 111 -14.60 2.82 12.96
CA GLY A 111 -14.03 2.60 14.29
C GLY A 111 -12.64 3.18 14.36
N GLY A 112 -11.97 3.00 15.48
CA GLY A 112 -10.64 3.51 15.68
C GLY A 112 -9.83 2.67 16.65
N ILE A 113 -8.56 3.01 16.76
CA ILE A 113 -7.68 2.57 17.84
C ILE A 113 -7.13 3.83 18.48
N ARG A 114 -7.41 3.98 19.78
CA ARG A 114 -7.05 5.16 20.55
C ARG A 114 -5.75 4.92 21.31
N PHE A 115 -4.94 5.95 21.35
CA PHE A 115 -3.72 6.00 22.16
C PHE A 115 -3.89 7.05 23.27
N PHE A 116 -3.22 6.81 24.40
CA PHE A 116 -3.24 7.66 25.56
C PHE A 116 -1.91 8.40 25.77
N PRO A 117 -1.88 9.47 26.59
CA PRO A 117 -0.64 10.24 26.84
C PRO A 117 0.54 9.42 27.38
N ASP A 118 0.25 8.36 28.13
CA ASP A 118 1.26 7.41 28.65
C ASP A 118 1.81 6.45 27.59
N GLY A 119 1.31 6.52 26.35
CA GLY A 119 1.69 5.68 25.24
C GLY A 119 0.97 4.33 25.19
N SER A 120 0.09 4.02 26.13
CA SER A 120 -0.83 2.87 26.07
C SER A 120 -1.91 3.06 25.00
N SER A 121 -2.75 2.06 24.78
CA SER A 121 -3.83 2.15 23.79
C SER A 121 -5.04 1.31 24.17
N THR A 122 -6.16 1.52 23.49
CA THR A 122 -7.34 0.63 23.58
C THR A 122 -7.05 -0.76 22.99
N GLY A 123 -5.92 -0.92 22.28
CA GLY A 123 -5.60 -2.15 21.58
C GLY A 123 -6.47 -2.37 20.36
N GLY A 124 -6.10 -3.38 19.57
CA GLY A 124 -6.88 -3.79 18.42
C GLY A 124 -6.06 -4.46 17.32
N ARG A 125 -6.75 -4.90 16.29
CA ARG A 125 -6.19 -5.54 15.13
C ARG A 125 -6.83 -4.97 13.86
N VAL A 126 -6.00 -4.65 12.89
CA VAL A 126 -6.42 -4.29 11.54
C VAL A 126 -5.98 -5.41 10.62
N THR A 127 -6.92 -6.07 9.98
CA THR A 127 -6.66 -7.11 8.99
C THR A 127 -6.85 -6.51 7.60
N LEU A 128 -5.84 -6.64 6.77
CA LEU A 128 -5.85 -6.24 5.38
C LEU A 128 -5.78 -7.49 4.51
N ALA A 129 -6.69 -7.61 3.54
CA ALA A 129 -6.73 -8.75 2.64
C ALA A 129 -6.84 -8.31 1.19
N ARG A 130 -6.11 -9.00 0.30
CA ARG A 130 -6.13 -8.77 -1.15
C ARG A 130 -5.74 -10.05 -1.89
N GLN A 131 -6.60 -10.50 -2.81
CA GLN A 131 -6.33 -11.63 -3.70
C GLN A 131 -5.79 -12.89 -2.99
N GLY A 132 -6.37 -13.23 -1.85
CA GLY A 132 -5.98 -14.40 -1.06
C GLY A 132 -4.81 -14.17 -0.09
N LEU A 133 -4.07 -13.06 -0.21
CA LEU A 133 -3.04 -12.67 0.75
C LEU A 133 -3.66 -11.91 1.91
N ARG A 134 -3.07 -12.06 3.10
CA ARG A 134 -3.52 -11.40 4.31
C ARG A 134 -2.34 -10.81 5.09
N THR A 135 -2.53 -9.63 5.66
CA THR A 135 -1.56 -8.97 6.53
C THR A 135 -2.30 -8.38 7.72
N GLU A 136 -1.77 -8.58 8.91
CA GLU A 136 -2.34 -8.07 10.15
C GLU A 136 -1.45 -6.98 10.77
N VAL A 137 -2.08 -5.89 11.21
CA VAL A 137 -1.46 -4.86 12.03
C VAL A 137 -2.07 -4.93 13.42
N ASN A 138 -1.29 -5.42 14.39
CA ASN A 138 -1.73 -5.59 15.77
C ASN A 138 -1.22 -4.44 16.64
N VAL A 139 -2.07 -3.93 17.52
CA VAL A 139 -1.73 -2.93 18.54
C VAL A 139 -1.94 -3.52 19.91
N GLU A 140 -0.88 -3.57 20.70
CA GLU A 140 -0.88 -4.05 22.07
C GLU A 140 -1.44 -2.97 23.01
N TRP A 141 -2.45 -3.30 23.77
CA TRP A 141 -3.18 -2.33 24.61
C TRP A 141 -2.30 -1.66 25.68
N LEU A 142 -1.47 -2.44 26.37
CA LEU A 142 -0.70 -1.94 27.51
C LEU A 142 0.47 -1.01 27.08
N THR A 143 1.16 -1.35 26.02
CA THR A 143 2.38 -0.66 25.58
C THR A 143 2.18 0.23 24.35
N GLY A 144 1.02 0.12 23.69
CA GLY A 144 0.75 0.76 22.40
C GLY A 144 1.70 0.30 21.28
N ARG A 145 2.34 -0.87 21.44
CA ARG A 145 3.28 -1.41 20.45
C ARG A 145 2.53 -1.86 19.20
N ILE A 146 3.00 -1.43 18.05
CA ILE A 146 2.42 -1.74 16.75
C ILE A 146 3.31 -2.77 16.06
N ARG A 147 2.72 -3.91 15.70
CA ARG A 147 3.40 -5.01 14.99
C ARG A 147 2.66 -5.32 13.70
N VAL A 148 3.38 -5.45 12.60
CA VAL A 148 2.86 -5.93 11.32
C VAL A 148 3.25 -7.40 11.20
N ARG A 149 2.28 -8.25 10.89
CA ARG A 149 2.46 -9.68 10.60
C ARG A 149 1.91 -9.96 9.22
N GLU A 150 2.72 -10.60 8.40
CA GLU A 150 2.28 -11.16 7.13
C GLU A 150 1.89 -12.62 7.39
N ASP A 151 0.63 -12.99 7.15
CA ASP A 151 0.23 -14.39 7.05
C ASP A 151 0.72 -14.87 5.68
N GLY A 152 1.89 -15.48 5.67
CA GLY A 152 2.36 -16.25 4.54
C GLY A 152 1.43 -17.47 4.36
N ALA A 153 0.95 -17.65 3.13
CA ALA A 153 0.29 -18.89 2.73
C ALA A 153 1.28 -20.05 2.79
#